data_f75c7d113dc4a71cb4224d779d19721e
#
_entry.id   f75c7d113dc4a71cb4224d779d19721e
#
_cell.length_a   1.000
_cell.length_b   1.000
_cell.length_c   1.000
_cell.angle_alpha   90.00
_cell.angle_beta   90.00
_cell.angle_gamma   90.00
#
_symmetry.space_group_name_H-M   'P 1'
#
loop_
_entity.id
_entity.type
_entity.pdbx_description
1 polymer ?
#
loop_
_entity_poly.entity_id
_entity_poly.type
_entity_poly.pdbx_seq_one_letter_code
_entity_poly.pdbx_strand_id
1 'polypeptide(L)'
;MNKPFISLCPEITRDHAFTLMDWLEDEDVTRYLSDSRHVSRFIEQLVGRVQLPILTHLFNQGGRFFMACDQHDVPVGFVRLIKTGPVCEMVLVIGDRTNWGRHLGTSTLREAMKLAFFDMGAEKLIAKIHADNTRSLKTFQRCGFQLASETPTLRTFAAMREHCLALLREDPATDPATIYITEIDRIRLRSLIAREPDHADLAHEVERAVVVAPQQVARDVVTMNSRARLRLDDEDLEVTLVYPQDADGSRSRLSICSPIGTAILGYREGDVIDWRVPDRTCRVQIGKLLYQPEAAGDFHL
;
A
#
# COMPACT_ATOMS: atom_id res chain seq x y z
N MET A 1 -7.98 14.64 0.20
CA MET A 1 -8.42 13.62 1.19
C MET A 1 -7.38 12.52 1.14
N ASN A 2 -6.60 12.36 2.21
CA ASN A 2 -5.60 11.28 2.29
C ASN A 2 -6.29 9.93 2.10
N LYS A 3 -5.76 9.12 1.19
CA LYS A 3 -6.20 7.74 1.06
C LYS A 3 -5.73 6.97 2.31
N PRO A 4 -6.58 6.15 2.93
CA PRO A 4 -6.19 5.40 4.11
C PRO A 4 -5.10 4.40 3.75
N PHE A 5 -4.06 4.35 4.59
CA PHE A 5 -3.04 3.32 4.51
C PHE A 5 -3.64 1.95 4.84
N ILE A 6 -3.29 0.93 4.06
CA ILE A 6 -3.66 -0.47 4.30
C ILE A 6 -2.44 -1.34 4.12
N SER A 7 -2.19 -2.21 5.08
CA SER A 7 -1.27 -3.33 4.99
C SER A 7 -2.02 -4.66 4.83
N LEU A 8 -1.44 -5.61 4.11
CA LEU A 8 -1.97 -6.97 4.00
C LEU A 8 -1.14 -7.93 4.84
N CYS A 9 -1.64 -8.26 6.02
CA CYS A 9 -0.98 -9.14 6.97
C CYS A 9 -1.21 -10.61 6.60
N PRO A 10 -0.17 -11.38 6.26
CA PRO A 10 -0.30 -12.80 5.88
C PRO A 10 -0.48 -13.71 7.10
N GLU A 11 -0.10 -13.25 8.28
CA GLU A 11 -0.24 -14.01 9.51
C GLU A 11 -1.64 -13.86 10.09
N ILE A 12 -2.35 -14.97 10.22
CA ILE A 12 -3.70 -15.02 10.78
C ILE A 12 -3.60 -15.53 12.21
N THR A 13 -3.84 -14.64 13.15
CA THR A 13 -3.86 -14.95 14.57
C THR A 13 -5.24 -15.46 15.00
N ARG A 14 -5.31 -15.94 16.24
CA ARG A 14 -6.58 -16.35 16.84
C ARG A 14 -7.54 -15.16 17.01
N ASP A 15 -7.03 -13.99 17.36
CA ASP A 15 -7.83 -12.76 17.49
C ASP A 15 -8.39 -12.31 16.11
N HIS A 16 -7.59 -12.46 15.05
CA HIS A 16 -8.08 -12.25 13.68
C HIS A 16 -9.24 -13.20 13.35
N ALA A 17 -9.20 -14.46 13.79
CA ALA A 17 -10.27 -15.41 13.55
C ALA A 17 -11.57 -15.01 14.27
N PHE A 18 -11.52 -14.51 15.49
CA PHE A 18 -12.68 -13.96 16.19
C PHE A 18 -13.24 -12.73 15.48
N THR A 19 -12.40 -11.79 15.08
CA THR A 19 -12.82 -10.62 14.31
C THR A 19 -13.51 -11.01 13.00
N LEU A 20 -13.00 -12.03 12.31
CA LEU A 20 -13.63 -12.57 11.09
C LEU A 20 -15.00 -13.18 11.36
N MET A 21 -15.18 -13.90 12.48
CA MET A 21 -16.47 -14.46 12.87
C MET A 21 -17.50 -13.35 13.10
N ASP A 22 -17.15 -12.30 13.87
CA ASP A 22 -18.01 -11.15 14.12
C ASP A 22 -18.45 -10.48 12.79
N TRP A 23 -17.54 -10.28 11.84
CA TRP A 23 -17.88 -9.72 10.53
C TRP A 23 -18.76 -10.64 9.69
N LEU A 24 -18.56 -11.95 9.77
CA LEU A 24 -19.34 -12.93 9.01
C LEU A 24 -20.73 -13.20 9.62
N GLU A 25 -20.99 -12.74 10.84
CA GLU A 25 -22.32 -12.73 11.47
C GLU A 25 -23.12 -11.49 11.10
N ASP A 26 -22.47 -10.40 10.64
CA ASP A 26 -23.16 -9.19 10.18
C ASP A 26 -23.82 -9.42 8.81
N GLU A 27 -25.15 -9.37 8.77
CA GLU A 27 -25.94 -9.60 7.55
C GLU A 27 -25.64 -8.57 6.44
N ASP A 28 -25.30 -7.34 6.79
CA ASP A 28 -24.96 -6.32 5.79
C ASP A 28 -23.57 -6.57 5.16
N VAL A 29 -22.61 -7.09 5.92
CA VAL A 29 -21.29 -7.48 5.44
C VAL A 29 -21.40 -8.72 4.55
N THR A 30 -22.21 -9.69 4.97
CA THR A 30 -22.33 -11.00 4.30
C THR A 30 -23.37 -11.02 3.19
N ARG A 31 -24.18 -9.99 3.05
CA ARG A 31 -25.31 -9.89 2.08
C ARG A 31 -24.97 -10.34 0.68
N TYR A 32 -23.76 -10.10 0.22
CA TYR A 32 -23.29 -10.42 -1.12
C TYR A 32 -22.18 -11.50 -1.15
N LEU A 33 -21.92 -12.15 0.00
CA LEU A 33 -20.96 -13.24 0.10
C LEU A 33 -21.68 -14.58 -0.05
N SER A 34 -21.20 -15.40 -0.98
CA SER A 34 -21.62 -16.79 -1.06
C SER A 34 -21.08 -17.56 0.14
N ASP A 35 -21.91 -18.40 0.75
CA ASP A 35 -21.53 -19.36 1.81
C ASP A 35 -20.99 -18.76 3.13
N SER A 36 -21.25 -17.48 3.43
CA SER A 36 -20.76 -16.83 4.65
C SER A 36 -21.08 -17.60 5.95
N ARG A 37 -22.29 -18.18 6.06
CA ARG A 37 -22.71 -18.95 7.24
C ARG A 37 -21.92 -20.26 7.41
N HIS A 38 -21.54 -20.92 6.33
CA HIS A 38 -20.69 -22.12 6.38
C HIS A 38 -19.26 -21.75 6.79
N VAL A 39 -18.76 -20.63 6.32
CA VAL A 39 -17.41 -20.14 6.66
C VAL A 39 -17.33 -19.74 8.12
N SER A 40 -18.30 -19.01 8.66
CA SER A 40 -18.33 -18.63 10.08
C SER A 40 -18.33 -19.87 10.99
N ARG A 41 -19.22 -20.84 10.76
CA ARG A 41 -19.24 -22.12 11.50
C ARG A 41 -17.95 -22.92 11.37
N PHE A 42 -17.34 -22.91 10.20
CA PHE A 42 -16.05 -23.58 9.98
C PHE A 42 -14.97 -22.93 10.85
N ILE A 43 -14.89 -21.59 10.86
CA ILE A 43 -13.92 -20.85 11.69
C ILE A 43 -14.16 -21.13 13.17
N GLU A 44 -15.42 -21.11 13.65
CA GLU A 44 -15.81 -21.43 15.02
C GLU A 44 -15.33 -22.82 15.45
N GLN A 45 -15.62 -23.84 14.64
CA GLN A 45 -15.17 -25.22 14.91
C GLN A 45 -13.64 -25.34 14.91
N LEU A 46 -12.97 -24.61 14.04
CA LEU A 46 -11.52 -24.59 13.90
C LEU A 46 -10.85 -23.94 15.10
N VAL A 47 -11.35 -22.77 15.52
CA VAL A 47 -10.88 -22.07 16.72
C VAL A 47 -11.15 -22.87 17.99
N GLY A 48 -12.28 -23.60 18.07
CA GLY A 48 -12.60 -24.45 19.21
C GLY A 48 -11.71 -25.69 19.33
N ARG A 49 -11.22 -26.25 18.22
CA ARG A 49 -10.43 -27.50 18.19
C ARG A 49 -8.92 -27.27 18.22
N VAL A 50 -8.43 -26.15 17.69
CA VAL A 50 -7.01 -25.89 17.51
C VAL A 50 -6.58 -24.82 18.51
N GLN A 51 -5.66 -25.16 19.42
CA GLN A 51 -5.13 -24.23 20.44
C GLN A 51 -3.86 -23.47 20.01
N LEU A 52 -3.59 -23.40 18.70
CA LEU A 52 -2.43 -22.65 18.19
C LEU A 52 -2.73 -21.15 18.17
N PRO A 53 -1.76 -20.30 18.50
CA PRO A 53 -1.92 -18.85 18.44
C PRO A 53 -1.98 -18.34 16.98
N ILE A 54 -1.34 -19.03 16.04
CA ILE A 54 -1.27 -18.70 14.62
C ILE A 54 -2.02 -19.76 13.80
N LEU A 55 -2.99 -19.33 13.01
CA LEU A 55 -3.91 -20.18 12.25
C LEU A 55 -3.70 -20.06 10.73
N THR A 56 -2.69 -19.35 10.27
CA THR A 56 -2.43 -19.02 8.86
C THR A 56 -2.54 -20.21 7.92
N HIS A 57 -1.96 -21.36 8.30
CA HIS A 57 -1.98 -22.58 7.46
C HIS A 57 -3.38 -23.13 7.22
N LEU A 58 -4.32 -22.89 8.13
CA LEU A 58 -5.71 -23.33 8.02
C LEU A 58 -6.52 -22.41 7.09
N PHE A 59 -6.23 -21.12 7.10
CA PHE A 59 -6.87 -20.13 6.23
C PHE A 59 -6.34 -20.20 4.79
N ASN A 60 -5.10 -20.64 4.60
CA ASN A 60 -4.45 -20.74 3.29
C ASN A 60 -4.79 -22.03 2.51
N GLN A 61 -5.73 -22.82 2.97
CA GLN A 61 -6.20 -24.00 2.21
C GLN A 61 -6.92 -23.57 0.93
N GLY A 62 -6.34 -23.89 -0.22
CA GLY A 62 -6.89 -23.57 -1.55
C GLY A 62 -6.76 -22.12 -2.00
N GLY A 63 -5.95 -21.29 -1.30
CA GLY A 63 -5.67 -19.90 -1.65
C GLY A 63 -4.88 -19.21 -0.56
N ARG A 64 -4.40 -17.99 -0.81
CA ARG A 64 -3.72 -17.17 0.20
C ARG A 64 -4.72 -16.21 0.83
N PHE A 65 -4.73 -16.16 2.14
CA PHE A 65 -5.59 -15.30 2.93
C PHE A 65 -4.78 -14.21 3.64
N PHE A 66 -5.30 -12.99 3.68
CA PHE A 66 -4.66 -11.84 4.29
C PHE A 66 -5.68 -11.03 5.09
N MET A 67 -5.30 -10.60 6.29
CA MET A 67 -6.02 -9.53 6.97
C MET A 67 -5.60 -8.20 6.38
N ALA A 68 -6.57 -7.36 6.07
CA ALA A 68 -6.33 -5.96 5.73
C ALA A 68 -6.36 -5.14 7.02
N CYS A 69 -5.23 -4.53 7.36
CA CYS A 69 -5.07 -3.73 8.57
C CYS A 69 -4.79 -2.27 8.22
N ASP A 70 -5.26 -1.34 9.06
CA ASP A 70 -4.95 0.07 8.94
C ASP A 70 -3.53 0.39 9.44
N GLN A 71 -3.17 1.68 9.47
CA GLN A 71 -1.87 2.18 9.95
C GLN A 71 -1.56 1.89 11.42
N HIS A 72 -2.54 1.44 12.19
CA HIS A 72 -2.41 1.08 13.61
C HIS A 72 -2.51 -0.43 13.84
N ASP A 73 -2.33 -1.23 12.77
CA ASP A 73 -2.50 -2.68 12.75
C ASP A 73 -3.90 -3.16 13.17
N VAL A 74 -4.91 -2.26 13.10
CA VAL A 74 -6.29 -2.63 13.39
C VAL A 74 -6.91 -3.28 12.15
N PRO A 75 -7.46 -4.51 12.27
CA PRO A 75 -8.14 -5.18 11.17
C PRO A 75 -9.36 -4.40 10.68
N VAL A 76 -9.43 -4.15 9.37
CA VAL A 76 -10.54 -3.44 8.71
C VAL A 76 -11.25 -4.29 7.67
N GLY A 77 -10.65 -5.42 7.29
CA GLY A 77 -11.19 -6.32 6.28
C GLY A 77 -10.28 -7.51 6.01
N PHE A 78 -10.58 -8.22 4.94
CA PHE A 78 -9.73 -9.33 4.50
C PHE A 78 -9.70 -9.45 2.98
N VAL A 79 -8.67 -10.12 2.49
CA VAL A 79 -8.48 -10.50 1.09
C VAL A 79 -8.16 -11.98 1.01
N ARG A 80 -8.79 -12.67 0.06
CA ARG A 80 -8.41 -14.02 -0.33
C ARG A 80 -8.04 -14.05 -1.80
N LEU A 81 -6.88 -14.62 -2.11
CA LEU A 81 -6.34 -14.76 -3.46
C LEU A 81 -6.22 -16.23 -3.81
N ILE A 82 -6.92 -16.66 -4.85
CA ILE A 82 -6.96 -18.05 -5.30
C ILE A 82 -6.33 -18.11 -6.69
N LYS A 83 -5.06 -18.51 -6.77
CA LYS A 83 -4.33 -18.60 -8.04
C LYS A 83 -4.48 -19.96 -8.68
N THR A 84 -4.92 -19.98 -9.94
CA THR A 84 -5.01 -21.17 -10.78
C THR A 84 -4.31 -20.89 -12.11
N GLY A 85 -3.10 -21.40 -12.27
CA GLY A 85 -2.26 -21.07 -13.43
C GLY A 85 -1.95 -19.56 -13.50
N PRO A 86 -2.18 -18.89 -14.65
CA PRO A 86 -1.94 -17.45 -14.81
C PRO A 86 -3.05 -16.57 -14.24
N VAL A 87 -4.19 -17.16 -13.83
CA VAL A 87 -5.36 -16.43 -13.35
C VAL A 87 -5.41 -16.48 -11.83
N CYS A 88 -5.72 -15.34 -11.20
CA CYS A 88 -5.99 -15.26 -9.77
C CYS A 88 -7.40 -14.72 -9.53
N GLU A 89 -8.21 -15.45 -8.78
CA GLU A 89 -9.51 -14.97 -8.29
C GLU A 89 -9.31 -14.26 -6.96
N MET A 90 -9.94 -13.09 -6.82
CA MET A 90 -9.87 -12.26 -5.63
C MET A 90 -11.24 -12.14 -4.97
N VAL A 91 -11.26 -12.38 -3.66
CA VAL A 91 -12.36 -12.01 -2.77
C VAL A 91 -11.84 -10.92 -1.82
N LEU A 92 -12.58 -9.83 -1.70
CA LEU A 92 -12.24 -8.69 -0.83
C LEU A 92 -13.47 -8.28 -0.04
N VAL A 93 -13.29 -8.13 1.28
CA VAL A 93 -14.34 -7.72 2.21
C VAL A 93 -13.80 -6.65 3.15
N ILE A 94 -14.56 -5.58 3.34
CA ILE A 94 -14.36 -4.61 4.43
C ILE A 94 -15.39 -4.95 5.50
N GLY A 95 -14.88 -5.43 6.64
CA GLY A 95 -15.68 -6.09 7.67
C GLY A 95 -16.49 -5.13 8.53
N ASP A 96 -15.97 -3.94 8.86
CA ASP A 96 -16.67 -2.99 9.70
C ASP A 96 -17.43 -1.96 8.86
N ARG A 97 -18.73 -1.84 9.07
CA ARG A 97 -19.60 -0.86 8.37
C ARG A 97 -19.22 0.59 8.65
N THR A 98 -18.71 0.88 9.84
CA THR A 98 -18.24 2.24 10.20
C THR A 98 -17.08 2.69 9.33
N ASN A 99 -16.38 1.75 8.73
CA ASN A 99 -15.27 1.95 7.80
C ASN A 99 -15.70 2.11 6.33
N TRP A 100 -16.98 1.93 6.01
CA TRP A 100 -17.47 2.08 4.66
C TRP A 100 -17.48 3.55 4.21
N GLY A 101 -17.19 3.80 2.94
CA GLY A 101 -17.11 5.15 2.40
C GLY A 101 -15.77 5.88 2.63
N ARG A 102 -14.87 5.31 3.43
CA ARG A 102 -13.54 5.88 3.75
C ARG A 102 -12.44 5.48 2.80
N HIS A 103 -12.77 5.01 1.60
CA HIS A 103 -11.82 4.52 0.57
C HIS A 103 -10.97 3.30 0.96
N LEU A 104 -11.17 2.68 2.14
CA LEU A 104 -10.44 1.49 2.58
C LEU A 104 -10.51 0.34 1.57
N GLY A 105 -11.70 0.08 1.00
CA GLY A 105 -11.86 -0.96 -0.03
C GLY A 105 -11.01 -0.71 -1.28
N THR A 106 -10.83 0.55 -1.68
CA THR A 106 -9.97 0.91 -2.83
C THR A 106 -8.50 0.70 -2.50
N SER A 107 -8.05 1.12 -1.31
CA SER A 107 -6.67 0.91 -0.85
C SER A 107 -6.37 -0.58 -0.69
N THR A 108 -7.25 -1.34 -0.02
CA THR A 108 -7.11 -2.81 0.10
C THR A 108 -7.03 -3.50 -1.26
N LEU A 109 -7.88 -3.10 -2.22
CA LEU A 109 -7.88 -3.66 -3.57
C LEU A 109 -6.55 -3.42 -4.29
N ARG A 110 -5.98 -2.21 -4.18
CA ARG A 110 -4.69 -1.87 -4.80
C ARG A 110 -3.54 -2.69 -4.22
N GLU A 111 -3.47 -2.84 -2.89
CA GLU A 111 -2.46 -3.68 -2.25
C GLU A 111 -2.61 -5.15 -2.66
N ALA A 112 -3.83 -5.65 -2.72
CA ALA A 112 -4.10 -7.02 -3.19
C ALA A 112 -3.72 -7.23 -4.66
N MET A 113 -3.91 -6.22 -5.53
CA MET A 113 -3.46 -6.26 -6.93
C MET A 113 -1.94 -6.32 -7.03
N LYS A 114 -1.21 -5.52 -6.25
CA LYS A 114 0.27 -5.56 -6.19
C LYS A 114 0.73 -6.97 -5.82
N LEU A 115 0.21 -7.50 -4.74
CA LEU A 115 0.56 -8.84 -4.25
C LEU A 115 0.26 -9.94 -5.30
N ALA A 116 -0.92 -9.90 -5.92
CA ALA A 116 -1.30 -10.90 -6.91
C ALA A 116 -0.45 -10.84 -8.18
N PHE A 117 -0.19 -9.64 -8.71
CA PHE A 117 0.54 -9.49 -9.98
C PHE A 117 2.05 -9.62 -9.81
N PHE A 118 2.63 -9.08 -8.72
CA PHE A 118 4.09 -9.05 -8.57
C PHE A 118 4.62 -10.20 -7.72
N ASP A 119 4.02 -10.48 -6.57
CA ASP A 119 4.55 -11.52 -5.67
C ASP A 119 4.05 -12.91 -6.04
N MET A 120 2.78 -13.02 -6.50
CA MET A 120 2.22 -14.30 -6.90
C MET A 120 2.37 -14.57 -8.40
N GLY A 121 2.80 -13.60 -9.21
CA GLY A 121 3.01 -13.75 -10.64
C GLY A 121 1.74 -14.07 -11.42
N ALA A 122 0.59 -13.50 -11.03
CA ALA A 122 -0.64 -13.60 -11.81
C ALA A 122 -0.53 -12.72 -13.07
N GLU A 123 -1.11 -13.16 -14.18
CA GLU A 123 -1.24 -12.38 -15.41
C GLU A 123 -2.61 -11.70 -15.48
N LYS A 124 -3.60 -12.32 -14.86
CA LYS A 124 -4.99 -11.88 -14.86
C LYS A 124 -5.58 -12.00 -13.46
N LEU A 125 -6.23 -10.96 -12.99
CA LEU A 125 -7.09 -10.97 -11.81
C LEU A 125 -8.55 -11.03 -12.22
N ILE A 126 -9.35 -11.79 -11.49
CA ILE A 126 -10.80 -11.84 -11.65
C ILE A 126 -11.47 -11.60 -10.29
N ALA A 127 -12.61 -10.94 -10.32
CA ALA A 127 -13.49 -10.75 -9.17
C ALA A 127 -14.95 -10.99 -9.58
N LYS A 128 -15.65 -11.81 -8.81
CA LYS A 128 -17.08 -12.08 -9.02
C LYS A 128 -17.88 -11.23 -8.02
N ILE A 129 -18.71 -10.35 -8.52
CA ILE A 129 -19.41 -9.32 -7.73
C ILE A 129 -20.91 -9.45 -8.01
N HIS A 130 -21.72 -9.49 -6.94
CA HIS A 130 -23.18 -9.50 -7.09
C HIS A 130 -23.65 -8.23 -7.82
N ALA A 131 -24.62 -8.38 -8.74
CA ALA A 131 -25.09 -7.30 -9.60
C ALA A 131 -25.59 -6.07 -8.81
N ASP A 132 -26.19 -6.30 -7.63
CA ASP A 132 -26.71 -5.25 -6.75
C ASP A 132 -25.64 -4.63 -5.85
N ASN A 133 -24.42 -5.18 -5.78
CA ASN A 133 -23.34 -4.63 -4.96
C ASN A 133 -22.68 -3.43 -5.66
N THR A 134 -23.44 -2.35 -5.83
CA THR A 134 -23.01 -1.14 -6.56
C THR A 134 -21.75 -0.51 -5.98
N ARG A 135 -21.52 -0.65 -4.67
CA ARG A 135 -20.31 -0.14 -4.01
C ARG A 135 -19.07 -0.89 -4.48
N SER A 136 -19.09 -2.22 -4.45
CA SER A 136 -18.00 -3.06 -4.92
C SER A 136 -17.76 -2.85 -6.41
N LEU A 137 -18.82 -2.85 -7.24
CA LEU A 137 -18.73 -2.61 -8.68
C LEU A 137 -17.96 -1.31 -8.98
N LYS A 138 -18.33 -0.18 -8.34
CA LYS A 138 -17.65 1.11 -8.50
C LYS A 138 -16.18 1.05 -8.05
N THR A 139 -15.88 0.33 -6.96
CA THR A 139 -14.52 0.21 -6.43
C THR A 139 -13.62 -0.53 -7.41
N PHE A 140 -14.06 -1.67 -7.93
CA PHE A 140 -13.28 -2.45 -8.89
C PHE A 140 -13.11 -1.71 -10.23
N GLN A 141 -14.15 -1.06 -10.75
CA GLN A 141 -14.05 -0.26 -11.96
C GLN A 141 -13.04 0.89 -11.84
N ARG A 142 -13.03 1.60 -10.69
CA ARG A 142 -12.04 2.66 -10.42
C ARG A 142 -10.60 2.15 -10.33
N CYS A 143 -10.41 0.88 -10.01
CA CYS A 143 -9.10 0.23 -10.00
C CYS A 143 -8.76 -0.46 -11.32
N GLY A 144 -9.44 -0.10 -12.42
CA GLY A 144 -9.12 -0.55 -13.77
C GLY A 144 -9.65 -1.94 -14.15
N PHE A 145 -10.50 -2.54 -13.32
CA PHE A 145 -11.18 -3.78 -13.69
C PHE A 145 -12.26 -3.51 -14.73
N GLN A 146 -12.31 -4.35 -15.76
CA GLN A 146 -13.30 -4.31 -16.83
C GLN A 146 -14.29 -5.47 -16.71
N LEU A 147 -15.53 -5.24 -17.14
CA LEU A 147 -16.53 -6.30 -17.16
C LEU A 147 -16.14 -7.38 -18.18
N ALA A 148 -15.94 -8.60 -17.72
CA ALA A 148 -15.57 -9.75 -18.54
C ALA A 148 -16.77 -10.64 -18.90
N SER A 149 -17.71 -10.81 -17.95
CA SER A 149 -18.96 -11.53 -18.19
C SER A 149 -20.04 -11.11 -17.19
N GLU A 150 -21.29 -11.33 -17.53
CA GLU A 150 -22.44 -10.97 -16.72
C GLU A 150 -23.51 -12.04 -16.76
N THR A 151 -24.13 -12.30 -15.61
CA THR A 151 -25.36 -13.05 -15.43
C THR A 151 -26.38 -12.18 -14.71
N PRO A 152 -27.65 -12.58 -14.59
CA PRO A 152 -28.66 -11.77 -13.89
C PRO A 152 -28.26 -11.41 -12.44
N THR A 153 -27.50 -12.26 -11.75
CA THR A 153 -27.14 -12.08 -10.34
C THR A 153 -25.67 -11.76 -10.12
N LEU A 154 -24.79 -12.06 -11.07
CA LEU A 154 -23.34 -11.99 -10.86
C LEU A 154 -22.63 -11.33 -12.06
N ARG A 155 -21.72 -10.41 -11.76
CA ARG A 155 -20.82 -9.78 -12.73
C ARG A 155 -19.39 -10.21 -12.45
N THR A 156 -18.72 -10.72 -13.48
CA THR A 156 -17.29 -11.04 -13.39
C THR A 156 -16.48 -9.90 -13.98
N PHE A 157 -15.65 -9.29 -13.16
CA PHE A 157 -14.69 -8.28 -13.56
C PHE A 157 -13.30 -8.87 -13.69
N ALA A 158 -12.51 -8.33 -14.62
CA ALA A 158 -11.14 -8.75 -14.83
C ALA A 158 -10.20 -7.57 -14.98
N ALA A 159 -8.98 -7.73 -14.47
CA ALA A 159 -7.86 -6.83 -14.71
C ALA A 159 -6.66 -7.63 -15.21
N MET A 160 -5.97 -7.12 -16.23
CA MET A 160 -4.74 -7.71 -16.77
C MET A 160 -3.54 -7.04 -16.13
N ARG A 161 -2.46 -7.80 -15.91
CA ARG A 161 -1.19 -7.28 -15.36
C ARG A 161 -0.66 -6.08 -16.14
N GLU A 162 -0.72 -6.14 -17.46
CA GLU A 162 -0.25 -5.06 -18.34
C GLU A 162 -1.04 -3.76 -18.13
N HIS A 163 -2.38 -3.86 -17.98
CA HIS A 163 -3.23 -2.71 -17.67
C HIS A 163 -2.94 -2.12 -16.28
N CYS A 164 -2.69 -2.98 -15.29
CA CYS A 164 -2.31 -2.54 -13.96
C CYS A 164 -0.97 -1.79 -13.99
N LEU A 165 0.01 -2.29 -14.75
CA LEU A 165 1.29 -1.60 -14.96
C LEU A 165 1.13 -0.26 -15.68
N ALA A 166 0.22 -0.18 -16.67
CA ALA A 166 -0.11 1.06 -17.36
C ALA A 166 -0.75 2.06 -16.40
N LEU A 167 -1.75 1.63 -15.62
CA LEU A 167 -2.40 2.48 -14.61
C LEU A 167 -1.43 2.94 -13.50
N LEU A 168 -0.46 2.10 -13.12
CA LEU A 168 0.61 2.49 -12.19
C LEU A 168 1.62 3.45 -12.84
N ARG A 169 1.72 3.46 -14.18
CA ARG A 169 2.55 4.40 -14.95
C ARG A 169 1.81 5.66 -15.37
N GLU A 170 0.49 5.56 -15.63
CA GLU A 170 -0.36 6.65 -16.13
C GLU A 170 -1.05 7.43 -14.99
N ASP A 171 -1.09 6.88 -13.79
CA ASP A 171 -1.61 7.59 -12.62
C ASP A 171 -0.45 8.30 -11.89
N PRO A 172 -0.05 9.52 -12.32
CA PRO A 172 0.84 10.36 -11.53
C PRO A 172 0.18 10.79 -10.22
N ALA A 173 -1.10 10.49 -10.03
CA ALA A 173 -1.85 10.51 -8.79
C ALA A 173 -1.91 9.13 -8.12
N THR A 174 -0.92 8.28 -8.31
CA THR A 174 -0.63 7.20 -7.39
C THR A 174 -0.46 7.85 -6.03
N ASP A 175 -1.36 7.52 -5.14
CA ASP A 175 -1.43 7.94 -3.75
C ASP A 175 -0.30 8.93 -3.38
N PRO A 176 -0.58 10.24 -3.12
CA PRO A 176 0.47 11.17 -2.71
C PRO A 176 1.22 10.70 -1.44
N ALA A 177 0.77 9.61 -0.83
CA ALA A 177 1.46 8.92 0.25
C ALA A 177 2.35 7.75 -0.21
N THR A 178 2.34 7.30 -1.47
CA THR A 178 3.23 6.22 -1.93
C THR A 178 4.59 6.78 -2.27
N ILE A 179 5.59 6.44 -1.46
CA ILE A 179 6.98 6.81 -1.72
C ILE A 179 7.75 5.65 -2.36
N TYR A 180 8.75 6.00 -3.15
CA TYR A 180 9.62 5.04 -3.84
C TYR A 180 11.06 5.21 -3.37
N ILE A 181 11.70 4.11 -2.99
CA ILE A 181 13.12 4.11 -2.63
C ILE A 181 13.86 3.04 -3.43
N THR A 182 15.15 3.25 -3.66
CA THR A 182 15.98 2.25 -4.29
C THR A 182 16.31 1.11 -3.31
N GLU A 183 16.63 -0.07 -3.84
CA GLU A 183 17.10 -1.20 -3.02
C GLU A 183 18.35 -0.81 -2.20
N ILE A 184 19.23 0.00 -2.78
CA ILE A 184 20.46 0.47 -2.14
C ILE A 184 20.14 1.42 -0.99
N ASP A 185 19.26 2.40 -1.22
CA ASP A 185 18.84 3.35 -0.19
C ASP A 185 18.14 2.63 0.95
N ARG A 186 17.26 1.66 0.65
CA ARG A 186 16.61 0.87 1.69
C ARG A 186 17.60 0.19 2.62
N ILE A 187 18.63 -0.45 2.07
CA ILE A 187 19.67 -1.13 2.87
C ILE A 187 20.42 -0.12 3.74
N ARG A 188 20.84 1.00 3.16
CA ARG A 188 21.59 2.05 3.87
C ARG A 188 20.75 2.72 4.95
N LEU A 189 19.49 3.07 4.64
CA LEU A 189 18.56 3.71 5.58
C LEU A 189 18.19 2.77 6.74
N ARG A 190 17.95 1.49 6.49
CA ARG A 190 17.74 0.52 7.58
C ARG A 190 18.94 0.39 8.49
N SER A 191 20.16 0.41 7.96
CA SER A 191 21.38 0.41 8.77
C SER A 191 21.51 1.69 9.61
N LEU A 192 21.09 2.84 9.08
CA LEU A 192 21.07 4.11 9.80
C LEU A 192 20.04 4.06 10.95
N ILE A 193 18.80 3.66 10.67
CA ILE A 193 17.72 3.55 11.65
C ILE A 193 18.09 2.58 12.79
N ALA A 194 18.73 1.47 12.46
CA ALA A 194 19.17 0.49 13.48
C ALA A 194 20.23 1.06 14.45
N ARG A 195 21.01 2.05 14.04
CA ARG A 195 22.02 2.72 14.86
C ARG A 195 21.46 3.89 15.67
N GLU A 196 20.43 4.53 15.15
CA GLU A 196 19.82 5.73 15.70
C GLU A 196 18.29 5.54 15.77
N PRO A 197 17.77 4.89 16.82
CA PRO A 197 16.34 4.52 16.92
C PRO A 197 15.39 5.72 17.10
N ASP A 198 15.91 6.90 17.37
CA ASP A 198 15.08 8.12 17.59
C ASP A 198 14.41 8.68 16.32
N HIS A 199 14.62 8.03 15.16
CA HIS A 199 14.04 8.43 13.87
C HIS A 199 12.81 7.58 13.49
N ALA A 200 11.78 7.58 14.34
CA ALA A 200 10.56 6.78 14.15
C ALA A 200 9.84 7.14 12.83
N ASP A 201 9.76 8.43 12.47
CA ASP A 201 9.14 8.87 11.23
C ASP A 201 9.87 8.35 9.99
N LEU A 202 11.20 8.39 9.98
CA LEU A 202 12.01 7.83 8.91
C LEU A 202 11.85 6.31 8.81
N ALA A 203 11.81 5.62 9.95
CA ALA A 203 11.58 4.18 9.99
C ALA A 203 10.23 3.83 9.36
N HIS A 204 9.19 4.58 9.70
CA HIS A 204 7.86 4.41 9.13
C HIS A 204 7.85 4.63 7.61
N GLU A 205 8.48 5.71 7.12
CA GLU A 205 8.58 6.00 5.69
C GLU A 205 9.31 4.89 4.92
N VAL A 206 10.45 4.40 5.44
CA VAL A 206 11.25 3.34 4.80
C VAL A 206 10.52 1.99 4.78
N GLU A 207 9.74 1.66 5.82
CA GLU A 207 8.98 0.40 5.87
C GLU A 207 7.79 0.40 4.91
N ARG A 208 7.10 1.53 4.74
CA ARG A 208 5.96 1.64 3.82
C ARG A 208 6.34 1.87 2.35
N ALA A 209 7.63 2.16 2.07
CA ALA A 209 8.11 2.51 0.75
C ALA A 209 8.04 1.34 -0.24
N VAL A 210 7.69 1.64 -1.48
CA VAL A 210 7.84 0.70 -2.60
C VAL A 210 9.31 0.66 -3.01
N VAL A 211 9.92 -0.51 -2.90
CA VAL A 211 11.33 -0.71 -3.25
C VAL A 211 11.47 -1.06 -4.72
N VAL A 212 12.32 -0.33 -5.41
CA VAL A 212 12.58 -0.51 -6.85
C VAL A 212 14.08 -0.66 -7.12
N ALA A 213 14.45 -1.34 -8.20
CA ALA A 213 15.84 -1.35 -8.65
C ALA A 213 16.25 0.08 -9.08
N PRO A 214 17.52 0.50 -8.85
CA PRO A 214 17.97 1.85 -9.18
C PRO A 214 17.67 2.27 -10.63
N GLN A 215 17.76 1.33 -11.58
CA GLN A 215 17.48 1.58 -12.99
C GLN A 215 15.98 1.73 -13.31
N GLN A 216 15.10 1.40 -12.36
CA GLN A 216 13.65 1.42 -12.54
C GLN A 216 12.98 2.58 -11.81
N VAL A 217 13.72 3.33 -11.00
CA VAL A 217 13.18 4.51 -10.34
C VAL A 217 12.84 5.58 -11.37
N ALA A 218 11.69 6.22 -11.22
CA ALA A 218 11.28 7.27 -12.16
C ALA A 218 12.13 8.53 -11.94
N ARG A 219 12.41 9.26 -13.02
CA ARG A 219 13.34 10.43 -13.03
C ARG A 219 12.83 11.62 -12.22
N ASP A 220 11.57 11.60 -11.85
CA ASP A 220 10.87 12.64 -11.10
C ASP A 220 10.74 12.31 -9.60
N VAL A 221 11.35 11.22 -9.12
CA VAL A 221 11.32 10.78 -7.72
C VAL A 221 12.54 11.30 -6.97
N VAL A 222 12.33 11.86 -5.77
CA VAL A 222 13.42 12.28 -4.87
C VAL A 222 14.02 11.04 -4.20
N THR A 223 15.23 10.68 -4.59
CA THR A 223 16.05 9.63 -3.97
C THR A 223 17.16 10.25 -3.11
N MET A 224 17.93 9.42 -2.39
CA MET A 224 19.10 9.95 -1.70
C MET A 224 20.07 10.62 -2.69
N ASN A 225 20.74 11.66 -2.25
CA ASN A 225 21.62 12.53 -3.05
C ASN A 225 20.93 13.29 -4.20
N SER A 226 19.60 13.23 -4.32
CA SER A 226 18.85 14.08 -5.25
C SER A 226 18.91 15.55 -4.84
N ARG A 227 18.96 16.44 -5.83
CA ARG A 227 18.86 17.89 -5.66
C ARG A 227 17.55 18.39 -6.24
N ALA A 228 16.75 19.05 -5.42
CA ALA A 228 15.42 19.50 -5.76
C ALA A 228 15.18 20.95 -5.31
N ARG A 229 14.26 21.63 -5.98
CA ARG A 229 13.63 22.85 -5.47
C ARG A 229 12.43 22.46 -4.66
N LEU A 230 12.34 22.97 -3.46
CA LEU A 230 11.19 22.81 -2.58
C LEU A 230 10.53 24.16 -2.38
N ARG A 231 9.21 24.17 -2.26
CA ARG A 231 8.47 25.30 -1.69
C ARG A 231 7.99 24.89 -0.30
N LEU A 232 8.52 25.56 0.70
CA LEU A 232 8.17 25.35 2.10
C LEU A 232 7.30 26.53 2.55
N ASP A 233 6.00 26.27 2.75
CA ASP A 233 4.98 27.30 2.90
C ASP A 233 5.06 28.30 1.71
N ASP A 234 5.65 29.49 1.87
CA ASP A 234 5.81 30.50 0.80
C ASP A 234 7.27 30.77 0.38
N GLU A 235 8.21 29.98 0.90
CA GLU A 235 9.64 30.12 0.60
C GLU A 235 10.14 29.05 -0.38
N ASP A 236 10.84 29.49 -1.42
CA ASP A 236 11.50 28.59 -2.37
C ASP A 236 12.93 28.27 -1.88
N LEU A 237 13.24 27.00 -1.73
CA LEU A 237 14.53 26.48 -1.28
C LEU A 237 15.11 25.49 -2.30
N GLU A 238 16.42 25.56 -2.54
CA GLU A 238 17.12 24.51 -3.28
C GLU A 238 17.89 23.65 -2.26
N VAL A 239 17.62 22.34 -2.24
CA VAL A 239 18.22 21.41 -1.30
C VAL A 239 18.76 20.16 -1.98
N THR A 240 19.79 19.56 -1.38
CA THR A 240 20.25 18.22 -1.73
C THR A 240 19.97 17.30 -0.54
N LEU A 241 19.19 16.24 -0.75
CA LEU A 241 18.89 15.26 0.28
C LEU A 241 20.11 14.36 0.50
N VAL A 242 20.66 14.32 1.72
CA VAL A 242 21.90 13.59 2.01
C VAL A 242 21.81 12.76 3.29
N TYR A 243 22.75 11.83 3.45
CA TYR A 243 22.93 11.11 4.71
C TYR A 243 23.45 12.06 5.80
N PRO A 244 23.24 11.74 7.12
CA PRO A 244 23.58 12.66 8.21
C PRO A 244 25.05 13.12 8.22
N GLN A 245 25.98 12.25 7.87
CA GLN A 245 27.42 12.57 7.82
C GLN A 245 27.80 13.60 6.76
N ASP A 246 26.92 13.78 5.76
CA ASP A 246 27.12 14.70 4.63
C ASP A 246 26.30 15.97 4.75
N ALA A 247 25.52 16.13 5.84
CA ALA A 247 24.65 17.27 6.05
C ALA A 247 25.45 18.56 6.28
N ASP A 248 25.04 19.63 5.59
CA ASP A 248 25.65 20.95 5.71
C ASP A 248 24.61 22.03 5.34
N GLY A 249 24.06 22.68 6.33
CA GLY A 249 23.05 23.74 6.14
C GLY A 249 23.56 24.94 5.34
N SER A 250 24.87 25.24 5.40
CA SER A 250 25.48 26.35 4.65
C SER A 250 25.57 26.04 3.13
N ARG A 251 25.52 24.78 2.76
CA ARG A 251 25.56 24.28 1.38
C ARG A 251 24.23 23.68 0.92
N SER A 252 23.13 23.97 1.63
CA SER A 252 21.79 23.44 1.34
C SER A 252 21.75 21.91 1.27
N ARG A 253 22.60 21.22 2.06
CA ARG A 253 22.63 19.76 2.17
C ARG A 253 21.76 19.32 3.36
N LEU A 254 20.55 18.86 3.05
CA LEU A 254 19.52 18.53 4.02
C LEU A 254 19.66 17.09 4.46
N SER A 255 19.82 16.84 5.76
CA SER A 255 19.87 15.50 6.32
C SER A 255 18.55 14.76 6.13
N ILE A 256 18.62 13.49 5.75
CA ILE A 256 17.47 12.57 5.72
C ILE A 256 16.81 12.41 7.09
N CYS A 257 17.57 12.57 8.18
CA CYS A 257 17.05 12.51 9.55
C CYS A 257 16.34 13.82 9.99
N SER A 258 16.39 14.88 9.20
CA SER A 258 15.61 16.08 9.49
C SER A 258 14.13 15.88 9.12
N PRO A 259 13.18 16.56 9.79
CA PRO A 259 11.76 16.42 9.48
C PRO A 259 11.44 16.66 8.00
N ILE A 260 12.01 17.70 7.38
CA ILE A 260 11.79 17.99 5.95
C ILE A 260 12.51 16.97 5.05
N GLY A 261 13.72 16.51 5.43
CA GLY A 261 14.44 15.48 4.68
C GLY A 261 13.66 14.16 4.62
N THR A 262 13.13 13.71 5.78
CA THR A 262 12.25 12.53 5.84
C THR A 262 10.99 12.74 5.00
N ALA A 263 10.38 13.93 5.07
CA ALA A 263 9.14 14.25 4.38
C ALA A 263 9.24 14.15 2.85
N ILE A 264 10.39 14.45 2.24
CA ILE A 264 10.53 14.52 0.78
C ILE A 264 11.04 13.22 0.13
N LEU A 265 11.58 12.29 0.93
CA LEU A 265 12.12 11.03 0.40
C LEU A 265 11.04 10.22 -0.33
N GLY A 266 11.33 9.83 -1.56
CA GLY A 266 10.50 8.94 -2.36
C GLY A 266 9.27 9.59 -2.99
N TYR A 267 9.04 10.88 -2.75
CA TYR A 267 7.98 11.66 -3.39
C TYR A 267 8.42 12.18 -4.77
N ARG A 268 7.45 12.64 -5.56
CA ARG A 268 7.65 13.06 -6.94
C ARG A 268 7.68 14.57 -7.11
N GLU A 269 8.28 15.02 -8.21
CA GLU A 269 8.13 16.39 -8.69
C GLU A 269 6.65 16.75 -8.84
N GLY A 270 6.23 17.85 -8.21
CA GLY A 270 4.84 18.32 -8.18
C GLY A 270 4.03 17.90 -6.95
N ASP A 271 4.49 16.92 -6.17
CA ASP A 271 3.78 16.47 -4.97
C ASP A 271 3.74 17.55 -3.89
N VAL A 272 2.64 17.58 -3.15
CA VAL A 272 2.43 18.45 -1.99
C VAL A 272 2.19 17.60 -0.76
N ILE A 273 3.00 17.81 0.27
CA ILE A 273 3.04 17.02 1.48
C ILE A 273 2.74 17.94 2.66
N ASP A 274 1.72 17.60 3.45
CA ASP A 274 1.48 18.24 4.75
C ASP A 274 2.21 17.44 5.82
N TRP A 275 3.39 17.94 6.25
CA TRP A 275 4.27 17.25 7.18
C TRP A 275 4.18 17.84 8.58
N ARG A 276 4.04 16.96 9.58
CA ARG A 276 3.96 17.37 10.97
C ARG A 276 5.38 17.58 11.53
N VAL A 277 5.68 18.80 11.97
CA VAL A 277 6.87 19.14 12.76
C VAL A 277 6.44 19.42 14.21
N PRO A 278 7.34 19.43 15.20
CA PRO A 278 6.96 19.50 16.61
C PRO A 278 5.97 20.61 16.96
N ASP A 279 6.06 21.78 16.34
CA ASP A 279 5.27 22.95 16.70
C ASP A 279 4.14 23.28 15.72
N ARG A 280 4.17 22.70 14.51
CA ARG A 280 3.18 23.01 13.46
C ARG A 280 3.13 21.95 12.37
N THR A 281 2.17 22.06 11.47
CA THR A 281 2.19 21.34 10.19
C THR A 281 2.80 22.27 9.14
N CYS A 282 3.84 21.81 8.43
CA CYS A 282 4.45 22.51 7.31
C CYS A 282 3.93 21.93 6.00
N ARG A 283 3.64 22.81 5.04
CA ARG A 283 3.31 22.41 3.68
C ARG A 283 4.57 22.42 2.84
N VAL A 284 4.97 21.24 2.37
CA VAL A 284 6.15 21.04 1.51
C VAL A 284 5.66 20.70 0.12
N GLN A 285 5.98 21.52 -0.86
CA GLN A 285 5.76 21.21 -2.27
C GLN A 285 7.10 20.87 -2.92
N ILE A 286 7.17 19.71 -3.56
CA ILE A 286 8.33 19.33 -4.36
C ILE A 286 8.22 20.03 -5.70
N GLY A 287 9.11 20.97 -5.94
CA GLY A 287 9.24 21.66 -7.21
C GLY A 287 10.02 20.81 -8.21
N LYS A 288 10.92 21.44 -8.95
CA LYS A 288 11.70 20.73 -9.99
C LYS A 288 12.85 19.95 -9.40
N LEU A 289 13.01 18.69 -9.79
CA LEU A 289 14.24 17.93 -9.59
C LEU A 289 15.33 18.46 -10.52
N LEU A 290 16.44 18.89 -9.92
CA LEU A 290 17.60 19.44 -10.64
C LEU A 290 18.66 18.38 -10.92
N TYR A 291 18.71 17.35 -10.06
CA TYR A 291 19.61 16.21 -10.20
C TYR A 291 19.02 15.01 -9.44
N GLN A 292 19.15 13.84 -10.05
CA GLN A 292 18.82 12.54 -9.44
C GLN A 292 19.92 11.56 -9.85
N PRO A 293 20.58 10.88 -8.90
CA PRO A 293 21.71 9.99 -9.21
C PRO A 293 21.36 8.90 -10.23
N GLU A 294 20.23 8.25 -10.06
CA GLU A 294 19.80 7.15 -10.93
C GLU A 294 19.51 7.61 -12.35
N ALA A 295 18.93 8.81 -12.50
CA ALA A 295 18.70 9.41 -13.82
C ALA A 295 20.00 9.83 -14.52
N ALA A 296 21.05 10.15 -13.72
CA ALA A 296 22.39 10.48 -14.20
C ALA A 296 23.26 9.23 -14.46
N GLY A 297 22.84 8.05 -13.97
CA GLY A 297 23.61 6.81 -14.05
C GLY A 297 24.60 6.62 -12.89
N ASP A 298 24.52 7.46 -11.85
CA ASP A 298 25.43 7.46 -10.70
C ASP A 298 24.91 6.50 -9.61
N PHE A 299 24.70 5.23 -9.96
CA PHE A 299 24.08 4.21 -9.10
C PHE A 299 24.86 3.88 -7.81
N HIS A 300 26.05 4.40 -7.65
CA HIS A 300 26.90 4.17 -6.46
C HIS A 300 26.74 5.23 -5.36
N LEU A 301 26.00 6.31 -5.60
CA LEU A 301 25.78 7.43 -4.68
C LEU A 301 24.75 7.13 -3.58
#